data_fc2d25213b1af4889537ad277ef92def
#
_entry.id   fc2d25213b1af4889537ad277ef92def
#
_cell.length_a   1.000
_cell.length_b   1.000
_cell.length_c   1.000
_cell.angle_alpha   90.00
_cell.angle_beta   90.00
_cell.angle_gamma   90.00
#
_symmetry.space_group_name_H-M   'P 1'
#
loop_
_entity.id
_entity.type
_entity.pdbx_description
1 polymer ?
#
loop_
_entity_poly.entity_id
_entity_poly.type
_entity_poly.pdbx_seq_one_letter_code
_entity_poly.pdbx_strand_id
1 'polypeptide(L)'
;RHLSGRQEVPGCPKGKVPPGTTLLPLRTCRYLKSKGEGEDLVHNAPGLEVTSFCPSVVFGPGDSFFNRFTTLLQISPLLFPLACANTRFAPVYVGDVVEAFVKALGDKATIGQRLELCGPRTYSLKQLVQFAAKLSGRNTIVTGMPDFAARLQGYLLGLVPGKPFTIDNYYSLQQDSVCSKSALIGMGITPRSVEAVDPTTATAQASIISRCSSVGMTW
;
A
#
# COMPACT_ATOMS: atom_id res chain seq x y z
N ARG A 1 -10.65 -34.73 24.22
CA ARG A 1 -10.62 -34.54 22.74
C ARG A 1 -10.23 -33.10 22.46
N HIS A 2 -8.96 -32.93 22.07
CA HIS A 2 -8.35 -31.67 21.67
C HIS A 2 -8.97 -31.19 20.36
N LEU A 3 -9.56 -29.99 20.36
CA LEU A 3 -9.84 -29.22 19.17
C LEU A 3 -8.86 -28.03 19.16
N SER A 4 -7.65 -28.29 18.68
CA SER A 4 -6.71 -27.24 18.28
C SER A 4 -6.99 -26.88 16.82
N GLY A 5 -8.03 -26.09 16.60
CA GLY A 5 -8.27 -25.42 15.32
C GLY A 5 -7.60 -24.07 15.34
N ARG A 6 -6.37 -23.97 14.84
CA ARG A 6 -5.84 -22.67 14.39
C ARG A 6 -6.70 -22.23 13.20
N GLN A 7 -7.59 -21.30 13.43
CA GLN A 7 -8.17 -20.53 12.34
C GLN A 7 -7.06 -19.60 11.80
N GLU A 8 -6.38 -20.03 10.75
CA GLU A 8 -5.64 -19.15 9.88
C GLU A 8 -6.66 -18.17 9.29
N VAL A 9 -6.41 -16.87 9.45
CA VAL A 9 -7.23 -15.84 8.81
C VAL A 9 -6.87 -15.87 7.34
N PRO A 10 -7.74 -16.39 6.45
CA PRO A 10 -7.49 -16.36 5.03
C PRO A 10 -7.56 -14.89 4.60
N GLY A 11 -6.59 -14.42 3.90
CA GLY A 11 -6.46 -13.08 3.35
C GLY A 11 -5.28 -13.08 2.40
N CYS A 12 -5.16 -12.06 1.58
CA CYS A 12 -4.01 -11.89 0.70
C CYS A 12 -2.73 -12.19 1.48
N PRO A 13 -1.87 -13.14 1.07
CA PRO A 13 -0.69 -13.54 1.82
C PRO A 13 0.29 -12.36 1.88
N LYS A 14 0.10 -11.52 2.89
CA LYS A 14 1.06 -10.48 3.22
C LYS A 14 2.26 -11.19 3.81
N GLY A 15 3.42 -11.01 3.20
CA GLY A 15 4.69 -11.64 3.41
C GLY A 15 4.87 -12.43 4.71
N LYS A 16 5.56 -13.56 4.65
CA LYS A 16 5.80 -14.42 5.82
C LYS A 16 6.17 -13.57 7.03
N VAL A 17 5.30 -13.60 8.04
CA VAL A 17 5.60 -13.01 9.34
C VAL A 17 6.91 -13.64 9.82
N PRO A 18 7.98 -12.87 10.08
CA PRO A 18 9.22 -13.42 10.57
C PRO A 18 8.97 -14.18 11.87
N PRO A 19 9.65 -15.31 12.11
CA PRO A 19 9.54 -16.02 13.39
C PRO A 19 9.96 -15.06 14.51
N GLY A 20 9.04 -14.78 15.44
CA GLY A 20 9.23 -13.81 16.53
C GLY A 20 8.36 -12.57 16.46
N THR A 21 7.66 -12.30 15.37
CA THR A 21 6.70 -11.20 15.30
C THR A 21 5.41 -11.60 16.05
N THR A 22 5.13 -10.91 17.13
CA THR A 22 3.92 -11.11 17.92
C THR A 22 2.68 -10.92 17.03
N LEU A 23 1.78 -11.90 17.02
CA LEU A 23 0.52 -11.89 16.24
C LEU A 23 -0.46 -10.76 16.62
N LEU A 24 -0.06 -9.86 17.52
CA LEU A 24 -0.83 -8.73 18.01
C LEU A 24 -1.21 -7.68 16.94
N PRO A 25 -0.36 -7.32 15.95
CA PRO A 25 -0.69 -6.25 15.01
C PRO A 25 -1.88 -6.56 14.10
N LEU A 26 -2.00 -7.80 13.62
CA LEU A 26 -3.10 -8.21 12.71
C LEU A 26 -4.49 -8.16 13.37
N ARG A 27 -4.55 -8.48 14.68
CA ARG A 27 -5.81 -8.39 15.44
C ARG A 27 -6.20 -6.96 15.79
N THR A 28 -5.24 -6.03 15.79
CA THR A 28 -5.44 -4.66 16.27
C THR A 28 -5.73 -3.68 15.14
N CYS A 29 -5.28 -3.95 13.89
CA CYS A 29 -5.56 -3.10 12.75
C CYS A 29 -6.94 -3.40 12.15
N ARG A 30 -7.90 -2.51 12.42
CA ARG A 30 -9.28 -2.62 11.92
C ARG A 30 -9.36 -2.57 10.40
N TYR A 31 -8.55 -1.72 9.78
CA TYR A 31 -8.49 -1.57 8.32
C TYR A 31 -8.07 -2.87 7.62
N LEU A 32 -6.96 -3.48 8.02
CA LEU A 32 -6.47 -4.73 7.42
C LEU A 32 -7.45 -5.88 7.64
N LYS A 33 -8.06 -5.94 8.84
CA LYS A 33 -9.06 -6.94 9.18
C LYS A 33 -10.29 -6.84 8.28
N SER A 34 -10.88 -5.64 8.15
CA SER A 34 -12.07 -5.44 7.31
C SER A 34 -11.82 -5.73 5.84
N LYS A 35 -10.61 -5.43 5.33
CA LYS A 35 -10.23 -5.77 3.96
C LYS A 35 -10.14 -7.28 3.73
N GLY A 36 -9.50 -8.02 4.65
CA GLY A 36 -9.42 -9.48 4.57
C GLY A 36 -10.78 -10.15 4.68
N GLU A 37 -11.62 -9.73 5.64
CA GLU A 37 -12.98 -10.26 5.79
C GLU A 37 -13.84 -9.99 4.54
N GLY A 38 -13.74 -8.78 3.95
CA GLY A 38 -14.46 -8.45 2.72
C GLY A 38 -14.01 -9.28 1.53
N GLU A 39 -12.70 -9.52 1.39
CA GLU A 39 -12.14 -10.38 0.35
C GLU A 39 -12.66 -11.82 0.49
N ASP A 40 -12.62 -12.37 1.71
CA ASP A 40 -13.10 -13.72 1.98
C ASP A 40 -14.61 -13.87 1.69
N LEU A 41 -15.41 -12.88 2.07
CA LEU A 41 -16.86 -12.88 1.80
C LEU A 41 -17.14 -12.96 0.29
N VAL A 42 -16.43 -12.19 -0.52
CA VAL A 42 -16.62 -12.17 -1.97
C VAL A 42 -16.16 -13.48 -2.62
N HIS A 43 -15.00 -14.04 -2.20
CA HIS A 43 -14.50 -15.33 -2.72
C HIS A 43 -15.38 -16.53 -2.34
N ASN A 44 -16.07 -16.46 -1.20
CA ASN A 44 -16.96 -17.52 -0.74
C ASN A 44 -18.41 -17.34 -1.21
N ALA A 45 -18.73 -16.25 -1.92
CA ALA A 45 -20.08 -16.01 -2.41
C ALA A 45 -20.43 -16.97 -3.56
N PRO A 46 -21.54 -17.71 -3.47
CA PRO A 46 -21.91 -18.67 -4.52
C PRO A 46 -22.25 -17.97 -5.83
N GLY A 47 -21.77 -18.54 -6.94
CA GLY A 47 -22.08 -18.06 -8.29
C GLY A 47 -21.29 -16.83 -8.76
N LEU A 48 -20.28 -16.38 -7.98
CA LEU A 48 -19.40 -15.31 -8.40
C LEU A 48 -18.03 -15.83 -8.88
N GLU A 49 -17.62 -15.38 -10.05
CA GLU A 49 -16.28 -15.58 -10.58
C GLU A 49 -15.41 -14.40 -10.15
N VAL A 50 -14.60 -14.61 -9.12
CA VAL A 50 -13.85 -13.54 -8.44
C VAL A 50 -12.36 -13.68 -8.69
N THR A 51 -11.71 -12.58 -9.05
CA THR A 51 -10.25 -12.42 -9.00
C THR A 51 -9.92 -11.26 -8.09
N SER A 52 -9.13 -11.50 -7.03
CA SER A 52 -8.67 -10.44 -6.13
C SER A 52 -7.27 -9.98 -6.50
N PHE A 53 -7.07 -8.68 -6.50
CA PHE A 53 -5.76 -8.07 -6.65
C PHE A 53 -5.29 -7.47 -5.32
N CYS A 54 -4.11 -7.87 -4.89
CA CYS A 54 -3.49 -7.46 -3.65
C CYS A 54 -2.23 -6.63 -3.94
N PRO A 55 -2.39 -5.36 -4.35
CA PRO A 55 -1.24 -4.51 -4.61
C PRO A 55 -0.54 -4.14 -3.31
N SER A 56 0.79 -3.97 -3.38
CA SER A 56 1.53 -3.21 -2.38
C SER A 56 1.12 -1.74 -2.44
N VAL A 57 1.97 -0.82 -1.99
CA VAL A 57 1.67 0.62 -2.16
C VAL A 57 1.64 0.95 -3.65
N VAL A 58 0.50 1.42 -4.13
CA VAL A 58 0.34 1.88 -5.52
C VAL A 58 0.86 3.30 -5.64
N PHE A 59 1.69 3.56 -6.65
CA PHE A 59 2.22 4.89 -6.95
C PHE A 59 1.93 5.30 -8.39
N GLY A 60 1.92 6.60 -8.63
CA GLY A 60 1.68 7.18 -9.95
C GLY A 60 0.97 8.52 -9.89
N PRO A 61 0.46 9.01 -11.03
CA PRO A 61 -0.26 10.27 -11.09
C PRO A 61 -1.44 10.30 -10.12
N GLY A 62 -1.46 11.30 -9.23
CA GLY A 62 -2.56 11.49 -8.28
C GLY A 62 -2.57 10.49 -7.11
N ASP A 63 -1.48 9.73 -6.88
CA ASP A 63 -1.42 8.80 -5.76
C ASP A 63 -1.55 9.54 -4.42
N SER A 64 -2.15 8.85 -3.44
CA SER A 64 -2.33 9.42 -2.11
C SER A 64 -1.13 9.20 -1.19
N PHE A 65 -0.24 8.25 -1.50
CA PHE A 65 0.90 7.92 -0.64
C PHE A 65 1.99 8.99 -0.71
N PHE A 66 2.57 9.22 -1.89
CA PHE A 66 3.62 10.23 -2.06
C PHE A 66 3.09 11.65 -1.82
N ASN A 67 1.89 11.99 -2.32
CA ASN A 67 1.27 13.29 -2.10
C ASN A 67 1.05 13.60 -0.62
N ARG A 68 0.64 12.59 0.19
CA ARG A 68 0.49 12.77 1.63
C ARG A 68 1.81 13.07 2.32
N PHE A 69 2.88 12.33 2.00
CA PHE A 69 4.20 12.60 2.57
C PHE A 69 4.76 13.94 2.09
N THR A 70 4.57 14.30 0.82
CA THR A 70 4.96 15.62 0.29
C THR A 70 4.30 16.75 1.08
N THR A 71 3.00 16.64 1.38
CA THR A 71 2.27 17.62 2.20
C THR A 71 2.80 17.67 3.64
N LEU A 72 3.03 16.51 4.26
CA LEU A 72 3.58 16.45 5.63
C LEU A 72 5.00 17.03 5.72
N LEU A 73 5.83 16.80 4.70
CA LEU A 73 7.18 17.37 4.61
C LEU A 73 7.17 18.90 4.43
N GLN A 74 6.07 19.49 3.93
CA GLN A 74 5.91 20.96 3.89
C GLN A 74 5.78 21.56 5.30
N ILE A 75 5.15 20.83 6.22
CA ILE A 75 4.94 21.28 7.60
C ILE A 75 6.23 21.13 8.43
N SER A 76 7.07 20.12 8.12
CA SER A 76 8.31 19.84 8.85
C SER A 76 9.51 19.73 7.90
N PRO A 77 10.02 20.87 7.37
CA PRO A 77 10.97 20.87 6.26
C PRO A 77 12.39 20.45 6.62
N LEU A 78 12.81 20.59 7.87
CA LEU A 78 14.19 20.31 8.33
C LEU A 78 14.34 18.89 8.84
N LEU A 79 13.46 18.48 9.75
CA LEU A 79 13.51 17.18 10.43
C LEU A 79 12.12 16.55 10.41
N PHE A 80 12.00 15.35 9.85
CA PHE A 80 10.74 14.62 9.80
C PHE A 80 10.83 13.32 10.63
N PRO A 81 10.22 13.28 11.82
CA PRO A 81 10.15 12.08 12.62
C PRO A 81 9.14 11.11 12.02
N LEU A 82 9.59 9.92 11.66
CA LEU A 82 8.80 8.92 10.94
C LEU A 82 8.54 7.70 11.81
N ALA A 83 7.27 7.39 12.03
CA ALA A 83 6.83 6.14 12.65
C ALA A 83 7.10 4.96 11.70
N CYS A 84 7.46 3.80 12.25
CA CYS A 84 7.66 2.54 11.50
C CYS A 84 8.62 2.67 10.30
N ALA A 85 9.71 3.45 10.47
CA ALA A 85 10.65 3.81 9.41
C ALA A 85 11.25 2.62 8.64
N ASN A 86 11.34 1.45 9.27
CA ASN A 86 11.96 0.23 8.73
C ASN A 86 10.97 -0.71 8.03
N THR A 87 9.67 -0.43 8.08
CA THR A 87 8.65 -1.23 7.39
C THR A 87 8.93 -1.26 5.89
N ARG A 88 8.83 -2.44 5.31
CA ARG A 88 9.19 -2.69 3.92
C ARG A 88 7.97 -2.65 3.00
N PHE A 89 8.16 -2.00 1.86
CA PHE A 89 7.16 -1.89 0.80
C PHE A 89 7.80 -2.24 -0.55
N ALA A 90 7.02 -2.84 -1.43
CA ALA A 90 7.39 -3.07 -2.84
C ALA A 90 6.44 -2.28 -3.75
N PRO A 91 6.61 -0.92 -3.86
CA PRO A 91 5.68 -0.06 -4.57
C PRO A 91 5.46 -0.53 -6.01
N VAL A 92 4.19 -0.53 -6.44
CA VAL A 92 3.77 -0.93 -7.78
C VAL A 92 3.20 0.27 -8.54
N TYR A 93 3.58 0.41 -9.80
CA TYR A 93 3.08 1.50 -10.63
C TYR A 93 1.60 1.28 -11.00
N VAL A 94 0.80 2.34 -10.91
CA VAL A 94 -0.65 2.27 -11.21
C VAL A 94 -0.95 1.74 -12.61
N GLY A 95 -0.14 2.11 -13.61
CA GLY A 95 -0.28 1.61 -14.97
C GLY A 95 -0.09 0.09 -15.09
N ASP A 96 0.86 -0.49 -14.31
CA ASP A 96 1.09 -1.93 -14.28
C ASP A 96 -0.09 -2.65 -13.60
N VAL A 97 -0.69 -2.02 -12.58
CA VAL A 97 -1.90 -2.53 -11.93
C VAL A 97 -3.07 -2.54 -12.90
N VAL A 98 -3.30 -1.44 -13.63
CA VAL A 98 -4.36 -1.35 -14.64
C VAL A 98 -4.17 -2.40 -15.74
N GLU A 99 -2.95 -2.58 -16.23
CA GLU A 99 -2.64 -3.61 -17.22
C GLU A 99 -2.96 -5.03 -16.70
N ALA A 100 -2.65 -5.31 -15.44
CA ALA A 100 -2.99 -6.58 -14.79
C ALA A 100 -4.51 -6.81 -14.73
N PHE A 101 -5.29 -5.77 -14.40
CA PHE A 101 -6.76 -5.85 -14.42
C PHE A 101 -7.29 -6.15 -15.81
N VAL A 102 -6.81 -5.44 -16.84
CA VAL A 102 -7.24 -5.63 -18.22
C VAL A 102 -6.92 -7.06 -18.71
N LYS A 103 -5.73 -7.57 -18.42
CA LYS A 103 -5.34 -8.95 -18.78
C LYS A 103 -6.21 -10.00 -18.08
N ALA A 104 -6.50 -9.79 -16.79
CA ALA A 104 -7.31 -10.73 -16.03
C ALA A 104 -8.77 -10.81 -16.51
N LEU A 105 -9.33 -9.72 -17.05
CA LEU A 105 -10.69 -9.75 -17.63
C LEU A 105 -10.81 -10.73 -18.81
N GLY A 106 -9.72 -10.97 -19.54
CA GLY A 106 -9.67 -11.93 -20.66
C GLY A 106 -9.18 -13.32 -20.27
N ASP A 107 -8.71 -13.53 -19.05
CA ASP A 107 -8.06 -14.77 -18.61
C ASP A 107 -8.83 -15.46 -17.50
N LYS A 108 -9.63 -16.48 -17.87
CA LYS A 108 -10.39 -17.30 -16.93
C LYS A 108 -9.52 -18.05 -15.91
N ALA A 109 -8.22 -18.23 -16.16
CA ALA A 109 -7.32 -18.87 -15.22
C ALA A 109 -7.08 -18.02 -13.95
N THR A 110 -7.40 -16.73 -13.99
CA THR A 110 -7.31 -15.84 -12.82
C THR A 110 -8.50 -15.97 -11.86
N ILE A 111 -9.60 -16.59 -12.29
CA ILE A 111 -10.81 -16.76 -11.49
C ILE A 111 -10.48 -17.61 -10.24
N GLY A 112 -10.93 -17.18 -9.09
CA GLY A 112 -10.62 -17.78 -7.79
C GLY A 112 -9.24 -17.44 -7.25
N GLN A 113 -8.41 -16.69 -8.00
CA GLN A 113 -7.05 -16.34 -7.60
C GLN A 113 -7.00 -15.06 -6.76
N ARG A 114 -5.98 -15.00 -5.90
CA ARG A 114 -5.55 -13.80 -5.15
C ARG A 114 -4.17 -13.42 -5.65
N LEU A 115 -4.11 -12.39 -6.47
CA LEU A 115 -2.92 -11.99 -7.22
C LEU A 115 -2.19 -10.86 -6.48
N GLU A 116 -1.01 -11.17 -5.93
CA GLU A 116 -0.13 -10.16 -5.35
C GLU A 116 0.52 -9.32 -6.44
N LEU A 117 0.41 -7.99 -6.36
CA LEU A 117 1.01 -7.07 -7.31
C LEU A 117 2.07 -6.21 -6.61
N CYS A 118 3.33 -6.46 -6.93
CA CYS A 118 4.46 -5.75 -6.37
C CYS A 118 5.38 -5.25 -7.47
N GLY A 119 5.97 -4.09 -7.21
CA GLY A 119 7.04 -3.55 -8.04
C GLY A 119 8.34 -4.36 -7.94
N PRO A 120 9.36 -4.00 -8.75
CA PRO A 120 10.58 -4.80 -8.90
C PRO A 120 11.55 -4.70 -7.72
N ARG A 121 11.37 -3.70 -6.84
CA ARG A 121 12.27 -3.41 -5.72
C ARG A 121 11.53 -3.19 -4.43
N THR A 122 12.17 -3.59 -3.33
CA THR A 122 11.67 -3.36 -1.97
C THR A 122 12.40 -2.17 -1.35
N TYR A 123 11.65 -1.29 -0.71
CA TYR A 123 12.14 -0.09 -0.02
C TYR A 123 11.65 -0.07 1.42
N SER A 124 12.42 0.52 2.33
CA SER A 124 11.89 0.90 3.64
C SER A 124 11.00 2.14 3.52
N LEU A 125 10.07 2.31 4.46
CA LEU A 125 9.24 3.52 4.51
C LEU A 125 10.10 4.79 4.54
N LYS A 126 11.23 4.75 5.30
CA LYS A 126 12.19 5.85 5.33
C LYS A 126 12.74 6.20 3.95
N GLN A 127 13.13 5.19 3.14
CA GLN A 127 13.63 5.42 1.79
C GLN A 127 12.58 6.05 0.88
N LEU A 128 11.32 5.59 0.98
CA LEU A 128 10.22 6.16 0.18
C LEU A 128 9.94 7.61 0.56
N VAL A 129 9.94 7.94 1.86
CA VAL A 129 9.74 9.32 2.33
C VAL A 129 10.92 10.22 1.96
N GLN A 130 12.16 9.71 2.02
CA GLN A 130 13.33 10.42 1.52
C GLN A 130 13.26 10.68 0.02
N PHE A 131 12.76 9.70 -0.75
CA PHE A 131 12.53 9.87 -2.18
C PHE A 131 11.48 10.97 -2.45
N ALA A 132 10.35 10.97 -1.72
CA ALA A 132 9.34 12.03 -1.79
C ALA A 132 9.92 13.42 -1.46
N ALA A 133 10.80 13.51 -0.45
CA ALA A 133 11.48 14.75 -0.10
C ALA A 133 12.35 15.27 -1.25
N LYS A 134 13.15 14.38 -1.87
CA LYS A 134 13.99 14.74 -3.02
C LYS A 134 13.18 15.22 -4.22
N LEU A 135 12.10 14.51 -4.56
CA LEU A 135 11.18 14.92 -5.65
C LEU A 135 10.56 16.31 -5.40
N SER A 136 10.35 16.66 -4.13
CA SER A 136 9.82 17.97 -3.71
C SER A 136 10.91 19.06 -3.65
N GLY A 137 12.14 18.78 -4.07
CA GLY A 137 13.28 19.70 -3.96
C GLY A 137 13.73 20.02 -2.53
N ARG A 138 13.46 19.11 -1.56
CA ARG A 138 13.72 19.32 -0.15
C ARG A 138 14.81 18.38 0.38
N ASN A 139 15.68 18.93 1.22
CA ASN A 139 16.72 18.19 1.93
C ASN A 139 16.30 17.87 3.38
N THR A 140 15.11 17.31 3.55
CA THR A 140 14.59 16.97 4.88
C THR A 140 15.29 15.74 5.44
N ILE A 141 15.76 15.83 6.68
CA ILE A 141 16.33 14.70 7.42
C ILE A 141 15.18 13.84 7.96
N VAL A 142 15.01 12.65 7.38
CA VAL A 142 14.01 11.69 7.85
C VAL A 142 14.65 10.78 8.89
N THR A 143 14.14 10.82 10.12
CA THR A 143 14.61 9.98 11.23
C THR A 143 13.51 9.06 11.72
N GLY A 144 13.86 7.79 12.01
CA GLY A 144 12.93 6.87 12.66
C GLY A 144 12.67 7.29 14.10
N MET A 145 11.42 7.19 14.53
CA MET A 145 11.09 7.44 15.94
C MET A 145 10.87 6.12 16.69
N PRO A 146 11.16 6.11 18.01
CA PRO A 146 10.92 4.94 18.84
C PRO A 146 9.42 4.63 18.94
N ASP A 147 9.12 3.36 19.19
CA ASP A 147 7.76 2.81 19.12
C ASP A 147 6.76 3.53 20.05
N PHE A 148 7.17 3.84 21.27
CA PHE A 148 6.31 4.56 22.23
C PHE A 148 5.92 5.96 21.74
N ALA A 149 6.86 6.67 21.10
CA ALA A 149 6.61 8.01 20.55
C ALA A 149 5.70 7.95 19.31
N ALA A 150 5.90 6.93 18.45
CA ALA A 150 5.03 6.68 17.30
C ALA A 150 3.58 6.37 17.70
N ARG A 151 3.39 5.62 18.79
CA ARG A 151 2.05 5.34 19.36
C ARG A 151 1.42 6.59 19.93
N LEU A 152 2.17 7.37 20.72
CA LEU A 152 1.70 8.63 21.27
C LEU A 152 1.30 9.61 20.16
N GLN A 153 2.13 9.72 19.10
CA GLN A 153 1.82 10.50 17.91
C GLN A 153 0.49 10.07 17.25
N GLY A 154 0.27 8.75 17.09
CA GLY A 154 -0.97 8.22 16.54
C GLY A 154 -2.21 8.56 17.35
N TYR A 155 -2.10 8.58 18.68
CA TYR A 155 -3.20 9.03 19.56
C TYR A 155 -3.45 10.53 19.44
N LEU A 156 -2.41 11.37 19.56
CA LEU A 156 -2.53 12.84 19.54
C LEU A 156 -3.04 13.33 18.17
N LEU A 157 -2.44 12.87 17.07
CA LEU A 157 -2.85 13.28 15.73
C LEU A 157 -4.20 12.67 15.31
N GLY A 158 -4.63 11.59 15.94
CA GLY A 158 -5.96 11.02 15.77
C GLY A 158 -7.10 11.90 16.31
N LEU A 159 -6.78 12.84 17.24
CA LEU A 159 -7.73 13.81 17.79
C LEU A 159 -7.84 15.10 16.95
N VAL A 160 -6.86 15.35 16.08
CA VAL A 160 -6.84 16.54 15.22
C VAL A 160 -7.87 16.42 14.10
N PRO A 161 -8.64 17.46 13.77
CA PRO A 161 -9.51 17.49 12.59
C PRO A 161 -8.73 17.10 11.32
N GLY A 162 -9.32 16.25 10.48
CA GLY A 162 -8.65 15.69 9.30
C GLY A 162 -7.79 14.45 9.57
N LYS A 163 -7.53 14.09 10.83
CA LYS A 163 -6.84 12.87 11.29
C LYS A 163 -5.63 12.50 10.41
N PRO A 164 -4.59 13.33 10.35
CA PRO A 164 -3.45 13.15 9.43
C PRO A 164 -2.71 11.84 9.68
N PHE A 165 -2.72 11.34 10.93
CA PHE A 165 -2.15 10.06 11.33
C PHE A 165 -2.92 9.51 12.53
N THR A 166 -3.29 8.23 12.51
CA THR A 166 -4.07 7.59 13.57
C THR A 166 -3.35 6.38 14.12
N ILE A 167 -3.79 5.90 15.28
CA ILE A 167 -3.27 4.66 15.86
C ILE A 167 -3.52 3.46 14.94
N ASP A 168 -4.59 3.44 14.16
CA ASP A 168 -4.85 2.38 13.18
C ASP A 168 -3.87 2.44 12.01
N ASN A 169 -3.49 3.63 11.55
CA ASN A 169 -2.39 3.82 10.58
C ASN A 169 -1.06 3.30 11.13
N TYR A 170 -0.77 3.57 12.41
CA TYR A 170 0.43 3.04 13.07
C TYR A 170 0.45 1.50 13.03
N TYR A 171 -0.65 0.84 13.40
CA TYR A 171 -0.73 -0.63 13.35
C TYR A 171 -0.66 -1.18 11.92
N SER A 172 -1.25 -0.49 10.95
CA SER A 172 -1.13 -0.86 9.53
C SER A 172 0.31 -0.81 9.05
N LEU A 173 1.05 0.23 9.46
CA LEU A 173 2.45 0.43 9.07
C LEU A 173 3.42 -0.54 9.76
N GLN A 174 3.02 -1.28 10.77
CA GLN A 174 3.86 -2.33 11.37
C GLN A 174 4.00 -3.57 10.49
N GLN A 175 3.17 -3.69 9.45
CA GLN A 175 3.21 -4.82 8.53
C GLN A 175 3.95 -4.46 7.25
N ASP A 176 4.89 -5.33 6.87
CA ASP A 176 5.52 -5.26 5.56
C ASP A 176 4.48 -5.47 4.45
N SER A 177 4.57 -4.69 3.40
CA SER A 177 3.74 -4.82 2.20
C SER A 177 4.62 -5.20 1.01
N VAL A 178 5.10 -6.44 1.06
CA VAL A 178 5.95 -7.06 0.04
C VAL A 178 5.33 -8.36 -0.41
N CYS A 179 5.55 -8.74 -1.67
CA CYS A 179 5.06 -10.00 -2.21
C CYS A 179 6.07 -11.12 -2.03
N SER A 180 5.58 -12.33 -1.88
CA SER A 180 6.39 -13.53 -2.01
C SER A 180 6.75 -13.78 -3.48
N LYS A 181 5.82 -13.56 -4.40
CA LYS A 181 5.99 -13.61 -5.85
C LYS A 181 4.97 -12.67 -6.49
N SER A 182 5.45 -11.66 -7.22
CA SER A 182 4.55 -10.77 -7.95
C SER A 182 3.90 -11.49 -9.13
N ALA A 183 2.57 -11.39 -9.24
CA ALA A 183 1.80 -11.96 -10.35
C ALA A 183 2.07 -11.24 -11.69
N LEU A 184 2.55 -9.98 -11.65
CA LEU A 184 2.82 -9.18 -12.86
C LEU A 184 3.71 -9.92 -13.85
N ILE A 185 4.81 -10.51 -13.36
CA ILE A 185 5.75 -11.25 -14.23
C ILE A 185 5.07 -12.45 -14.88
N GLY A 186 4.26 -13.20 -14.13
CA GLY A 186 3.50 -14.33 -14.65
C GLY A 186 2.45 -13.93 -15.71
N MET A 187 1.96 -12.69 -15.62
CA MET A 187 1.03 -12.10 -16.60
C MET A 187 1.76 -11.43 -17.78
N GLY A 188 3.10 -11.54 -17.87
CA GLY A 188 3.89 -10.93 -18.94
C GLY A 188 3.96 -9.40 -18.84
N ILE A 189 3.86 -8.85 -17.62
CA ILE A 189 4.00 -7.42 -17.33
C ILE A 189 5.36 -7.20 -16.67
N THR A 190 6.18 -6.30 -17.23
CA THR A 190 7.45 -5.90 -16.64
C THR A 190 7.19 -4.77 -15.63
N PRO A 191 7.34 -5.02 -14.30
CA PRO A 191 7.01 -4.00 -13.31
C PRO A 191 7.97 -2.82 -13.38
N ARG A 192 7.43 -1.61 -13.32
CA ARG A 192 8.20 -0.35 -13.30
C ARG A 192 8.62 0.02 -11.88
N SER A 193 9.86 0.48 -11.72
CA SER A 193 10.35 0.98 -10.44
C SER A 193 9.93 2.44 -10.19
N VAL A 194 9.99 2.87 -8.92
CA VAL A 194 9.64 4.24 -8.53
C VAL A 194 10.54 5.27 -9.23
N GLU A 195 11.80 4.92 -9.48
CA GLU A 195 12.77 5.79 -10.14
C GLU A 195 12.57 5.85 -11.67
N ALA A 196 11.95 4.83 -12.26
CA ALA A 196 11.75 4.75 -13.71
C ALA A 196 10.54 5.57 -14.19
N VAL A 197 9.66 5.97 -13.29
CA VAL A 197 8.49 6.79 -13.60
C VAL A 197 8.84 8.25 -13.39
N ASP A 198 9.05 8.98 -14.48
CA ASP A 198 9.34 10.41 -14.44
C ASP A 198 8.13 11.17 -13.84
N PRO A 199 8.35 11.99 -12.79
CA PRO A 199 7.28 12.81 -12.19
C PRO A 199 6.66 13.81 -13.18
N THR A 200 7.37 14.21 -14.23
CA THR A 200 6.84 15.06 -15.30
C THR A 200 5.82 14.34 -16.18
N THR A 201 6.00 13.04 -16.43
CA THR A 201 5.01 12.19 -17.13
C THR A 201 3.75 12.02 -16.27
N ALA A 202 3.89 12.00 -14.95
CA ALA A 202 2.79 11.97 -14.01
C ALA A 202 1.88 13.20 -14.13
N THR A 203 2.46 14.38 -14.34
CA THR A 203 1.72 15.64 -14.51
C THR A 203 0.98 15.69 -15.86
N ALA A 204 1.55 15.14 -16.93
CA ALA A 204 0.90 15.06 -18.24
C ALA A 204 -0.32 14.12 -18.21
N GLN A 205 -0.24 13.00 -17.51
CA GLN A 205 -1.37 12.06 -17.33
C GLN A 205 -2.46 12.63 -16.41
N ALA A 206 -2.11 13.41 -15.37
CA ALA A 206 -3.08 14.13 -14.56
C ALA A 206 -3.92 15.11 -15.38
N SER A 207 -3.35 15.73 -16.43
CA SER A 207 -4.08 16.59 -17.36
C SER A 207 -5.10 15.82 -18.23
N ILE A 208 -4.83 14.56 -18.53
CA ILE A 208 -5.77 13.67 -19.25
C ILE A 208 -6.92 13.26 -18.33
N ILE A 209 -6.63 12.93 -17.07
CA ILE A 209 -7.65 12.58 -16.07
C ILE A 209 -8.55 13.78 -15.76
N SER A 210 -8.00 14.98 -15.64
CA SER A 210 -8.80 16.21 -15.46
C SER A 210 -9.71 16.51 -16.66
N ARG A 211 -9.29 16.18 -17.88
CA ARG A 211 -10.13 16.28 -19.08
C ARG A 211 -11.24 15.21 -19.09
N CYS A 212 -11.00 14.00 -18.59
CA CYS A 212 -12.04 12.97 -18.45
C CYS A 212 -13.09 13.36 -17.40
N SER A 213 -12.69 14.00 -16.27
CA SER A 213 -13.62 14.51 -15.27
C SER A 213 -14.51 15.64 -15.81
N SER A 214 -14.02 16.45 -16.74
CA SER A 214 -14.81 17.52 -17.38
C SER A 214 -15.85 16.98 -18.39
N VAL A 215 -15.80 15.70 -18.75
CA VAL A 215 -16.75 15.02 -19.66
C VAL A 215 -17.84 14.24 -18.88
N GLY A 216 -17.93 14.43 -17.56
CA GLY A 216 -19.08 13.93 -16.77
C GLY A 216 -19.02 12.43 -16.42
N MET A 217 -17.88 11.77 -16.48
CA MET A 217 -17.72 10.42 -15.92
C MET A 217 -17.33 10.52 -14.45
N THR A 218 -18.32 10.40 -13.57
CA THR A 218 -18.12 10.18 -12.12
C THR A 218 -17.88 8.69 -11.88
N TRP A 219 -16.77 8.40 -11.22
CA TRP A 219 -16.43 7.05 -10.70
C TRP A 219 -16.88 6.90 -9.25
#